data_d7e261993b19d497b189dd7be3b4ef82
#
_entry.id   d7e261993b19d497b189dd7be3b4ef82
#
_cell.length_a   1.000
_cell.length_b   1.000
_cell.length_c   1.000
_cell.angle_alpha   90.00
_cell.angle_beta   90.00
_cell.angle_gamma   90.00
#
_symmetry.space_group_name_H-M   'P 1'
#
loop_
_entity.id
_entity.type
_entity.pdbx_description
1 polymer ?
#
loop_
_entity_poly.entity_id
_entity_poly.type
_entity_poly.pdbx_seq_one_letter_code
_entity_poly.pdbx_strand_id
1 'polypeptide(L)'
;MRRRKAIKNIALGLGGFGLLSRCTSPSALPSLLGEKDKQIVSLLTEAILPIKSEDFPTPETRIEFIFNQMDGNLTARELEGYKNGLTIFRGLVEQTFLKPYEALDFDTQNYTIQRALGHPGELGFFMRKNRDWSLRHFMTSERYMTEFLNYEFIPNRHLGCVTV
;
A
#
# COMPACT_ATOMS: atom_id res chain seq x y z
N MET A 1 51.85 6.67 21.17
CA MET A 1 51.93 5.42 20.36
C MET A 1 50.65 4.55 20.35
N ARG A 2 49.43 5.08 20.61
CA ARG A 2 48.19 4.29 20.65
C ARG A 2 47.27 4.42 19.44
N ARG A 3 47.43 5.43 18.60
CA ARG A 3 46.55 5.68 17.43
C ARG A 3 46.80 4.71 16.26
N ARG A 4 48.00 4.22 16.04
CA ARG A 4 48.34 3.29 14.96
C ARG A 4 47.80 1.86 15.17
N LYS A 5 47.53 1.44 16.43
CA LYS A 5 46.93 0.12 16.72
C LYS A 5 45.43 0.09 16.46
N ALA A 6 44.70 1.23 16.61
CA ALA A 6 43.28 1.33 16.32
C ALA A 6 42.99 1.18 14.84
N ILE A 7 43.82 1.76 13.96
CA ILE A 7 43.65 1.68 12.51
C ILE A 7 43.85 0.27 11.96
N LYS A 8 44.80 -0.52 12.55
CA LYS A 8 45.00 -1.92 12.15
C LYS A 8 43.82 -2.82 12.49
N ASN A 9 43.15 -2.57 13.61
CA ASN A 9 42.00 -3.37 14.04
C ASN A 9 40.73 -3.04 13.22
N ILE A 10 40.60 -1.82 12.69
CA ILE A 10 39.49 -1.41 11.78
C ILE A 10 39.69 -2.08 10.40
N ALA A 11 40.93 -2.18 9.91
CA ALA A 11 41.21 -2.80 8.62
C ALA A 11 40.97 -4.35 8.64
N LEU A 12 41.12 -5.00 9.78
CA LEU A 12 40.79 -6.44 9.95
C LEU A 12 39.29 -6.68 10.13
N GLY A 13 38.52 -5.71 10.64
CA GLY A 13 37.07 -5.77 10.77
C GLY A 13 36.31 -5.59 9.47
N LEU A 14 36.87 -4.92 8.48
CA LEU A 14 36.24 -4.67 7.18
C LEU A 14 36.31 -5.83 6.20
N GLY A 15 37.18 -6.80 6.43
CA GLY A 15 37.30 -8.01 5.60
C GLY A 15 36.17 -9.04 5.77
N GLY A 16 35.38 -8.94 6.85
CA GLY A 16 34.28 -9.86 7.16
C GLY A 16 32.89 -9.42 6.69
N PHE A 17 32.72 -8.19 6.23
CA PHE A 17 31.42 -7.64 5.83
C PHE A 17 31.01 -7.87 4.37
N GLY A 18 31.84 -8.59 3.60
CA GLY A 18 31.58 -8.87 2.17
C GLY A 18 30.44 -9.87 1.90
N LEU A 19 29.75 -10.40 2.92
CA LEU A 19 28.71 -11.42 2.74
C LEU A 19 27.28 -10.97 3.09
N LEU A 20 27.07 -9.71 3.48
CA LEU A 20 25.73 -9.22 3.83
C LEU A 20 25.07 -8.33 2.80
N SER A 21 25.69 -8.12 1.64
CA SER A 21 25.01 -7.44 0.50
C SER A 21 24.23 -8.43 -0.35
N ARG A 22 23.46 -9.32 0.26
CA ARG A 22 22.25 -9.82 -0.37
C ARG A 22 21.13 -8.85 -0.02
N CYS A 23 21.15 -7.65 -0.63
CA CYS A 23 19.90 -7.02 -1.03
C CYS A 23 19.27 -7.98 -2.02
N THR A 24 18.63 -9.01 -1.53
CA THR A 24 17.67 -9.77 -2.32
C THR A 24 16.65 -8.77 -2.76
N SER A 25 16.63 -8.48 -4.06
CA SER A 25 15.49 -7.82 -4.69
C SER A 25 14.23 -8.47 -4.14
N PRO A 26 13.22 -7.70 -3.71
CA PRO A 26 11.97 -8.25 -3.18
C PRO A 26 11.11 -8.77 -4.33
N SER A 27 11.57 -9.79 -5.04
CA SER A 27 10.83 -10.40 -6.14
C SER A 27 10.18 -11.74 -5.79
N ALA A 28 10.05 -12.02 -4.50
CA ALA A 28 9.25 -13.14 -4.02
C ALA A 28 8.57 -12.73 -2.71
N LEU A 29 7.67 -11.74 -2.79
CA LEU A 29 6.62 -11.65 -1.79
C LEU A 29 5.88 -13.00 -1.87
N PRO A 30 5.87 -13.83 -0.81
CA PRO A 30 4.97 -14.98 -0.78
C PRO A 30 3.61 -14.41 -1.14
N SER A 31 2.88 -15.08 -2.02
CA SER A 31 1.60 -14.58 -2.52
C SER A 31 0.63 -14.44 -1.33
N LEU A 32 0.62 -13.27 -0.71
CA LEU A 32 -0.26 -12.95 0.42
C LEU A 32 -1.71 -13.22 0.05
N LEU A 33 -2.02 -13.04 -1.25
CA LEU A 33 -3.32 -13.32 -1.86
C LEU A 33 -3.13 -14.12 -3.16
N GLY A 34 -4.11 -14.94 -3.50
CA GLY A 34 -4.18 -15.61 -4.80
C GLY A 34 -4.41 -14.61 -5.94
N GLU A 35 -4.12 -15.00 -7.20
CA GLU A 35 -4.22 -14.08 -8.35
C GLU A 35 -5.65 -13.53 -8.54
N LYS A 36 -6.68 -14.35 -8.32
CA LYS A 36 -8.08 -13.90 -8.37
C LYS A 36 -8.39 -12.85 -7.32
N ASP A 37 -7.84 -13.03 -6.11
CA ASP A 37 -8.04 -12.10 -5.01
C ASP A 37 -7.31 -10.78 -5.26
N LYS A 38 -6.13 -10.82 -5.88
CA LYS A 38 -5.40 -9.63 -6.34
C LYS A 38 -6.20 -8.85 -7.37
N GLN A 39 -6.80 -9.54 -8.33
CA GLN A 39 -7.65 -8.92 -9.35
C GLN A 39 -8.85 -8.19 -8.72
N ILE A 40 -9.51 -8.82 -7.77
CA ILE A 40 -10.64 -8.20 -7.05
C ILE A 40 -10.17 -6.95 -6.29
N VAL A 41 -9.05 -7.03 -5.58
CA VAL A 41 -8.49 -5.88 -4.84
C VAL A 41 -8.11 -4.75 -5.82
N SER A 42 -7.53 -5.06 -6.99
CA SER A 42 -7.22 -4.06 -8.01
C SER A 42 -8.48 -3.33 -8.48
N LEU A 43 -9.48 -4.07 -8.96
CA LEU A 43 -10.75 -3.49 -9.42
C LEU A 43 -11.49 -2.70 -8.33
N LEU A 44 -11.49 -3.25 -7.10
CA LEU A 44 -12.10 -2.60 -5.96
C LEU A 44 -11.45 -1.24 -5.66
N THR A 45 -10.13 -1.18 -5.67
CA THR A 45 -9.38 0.05 -5.35
C THR A 45 -9.45 1.08 -6.47
N GLU A 46 -9.58 0.64 -7.71
CA GLU A 46 -9.86 1.51 -8.86
C GLU A 46 -11.26 2.12 -8.76
N ALA A 47 -12.26 1.33 -8.38
CA ALA A 47 -13.62 1.83 -8.17
C ALA A 47 -13.75 2.74 -6.92
N ILE A 48 -12.98 2.47 -5.84
CA ILE A 48 -12.94 3.34 -4.65
C ILE A 48 -12.35 4.72 -4.98
N LEU A 49 -11.30 4.75 -5.80
CA LEU A 49 -10.61 5.99 -6.17
C LEU A 49 -10.34 5.99 -7.69
N PRO A 50 -11.32 6.44 -8.50
CA PRO A 50 -11.25 6.42 -9.95
C PRO A 50 -10.34 7.53 -10.49
N ILE A 51 -9.11 7.58 -10.03
CA ILE A 51 -8.07 8.52 -10.46
C ILE A 51 -7.09 7.77 -11.34
N LYS A 52 -6.84 8.31 -12.54
CA LYS A 52 -5.87 7.73 -13.46
C LYS A 52 -4.46 7.94 -12.92
N SER A 53 -3.65 6.90 -12.97
CA SER A 53 -2.23 6.95 -12.56
C SER A 53 -1.40 7.91 -13.44
N GLU A 54 -1.86 8.18 -14.67
CA GLU A 54 -1.24 9.15 -15.58
C GLU A 54 -1.36 10.60 -15.08
N ASP A 55 -2.49 10.91 -14.43
CA ASP A 55 -2.74 12.25 -13.87
C ASP A 55 -1.98 12.48 -12.56
N PHE A 56 -1.75 11.41 -11.80
CA PHE A 56 -1.06 11.42 -10.51
C PHE A 56 -0.02 10.30 -10.45
N PRO A 57 1.13 10.46 -11.15
CA PRO A 57 2.15 9.44 -11.20
C PRO A 57 2.76 9.19 -9.82
N THR A 58 2.99 7.92 -9.51
CA THR A 58 3.58 7.43 -8.26
C THR A 58 4.72 6.47 -8.59
N PRO A 59 5.72 6.29 -7.70
CA PRO A 59 6.87 5.39 -7.93
C PRO A 59 6.48 3.92 -8.12
N GLU A 60 5.36 3.51 -7.53
CA GLU A 60 4.83 2.15 -7.58
C GLU A 60 3.34 2.17 -7.93
N THR A 61 2.82 1.08 -8.45
CA THR A 61 1.39 0.96 -8.74
C THR A 61 0.57 0.89 -7.44
N ARG A 62 -0.71 1.25 -7.51
CA ARG A 62 -1.60 1.20 -6.34
C ARG A 62 -1.66 -0.19 -5.72
N ILE A 63 -1.69 -1.22 -6.55
CA ILE A 63 -1.77 -2.59 -6.06
C ILE A 63 -0.47 -3.04 -5.40
N GLU A 64 0.69 -2.66 -5.93
CA GLU A 64 1.99 -2.91 -5.31
C GLU A 64 2.09 -2.21 -3.96
N PHE A 65 1.70 -0.93 -3.89
CA PHE A 65 1.63 -0.20 -2.63
C PHE A 65 0.78 -0.92 -1.58
N ILE A 66 -0.42 -1.37 -1.96
CA ILE A 66 -1.32 -2.08 -1.04
C ILE A 66 -0.69 -3.37 -0.52
N PHE A 67 -0.02 -4.15 -1.37
CA PHE A 67 0.66 -5.36 -0.92
C PHE A 67 1.84 -5.06 -0.01
N ASN A 68 2.61 -4.01 -0.30
CA ASN A 68 3.68 -3.56 0.58
C ASN A 68 3.14 -3.11 1.95
N GLN A 69 1.97 -2.44 1.97
CA GLN A 69 1.31 -2.09 3.22
C GLN A 69 0.78 -3.31 3.97
N MET A 70 0.26 -4.33 3.30
CA MET A 70 -0.18 -5.57 3.93
C MET A 70 0.98 -6.30 4.60
N ASP A 71 2.10 -6.44 3.91
CA ASP A 71 3.28 -7.14 4.42
C ASP A 71 3.93 -6.38 5.60
N GLY A 72 4.06 -5.07 5.47
CA GLY A 72 4.77 -4.25 6.46
C GLY A 72 3.94 -3.82 7.67
N ASN A 73 2.60 -3.76 7.58
CA ASN A 73 1.77 -3.11 8.59
C ASN A 73 0.64 -3.98 9.17
N LEU A 74 0.42 -5.18 8.66
CA LEU A 74 -0.57 -6.08 9.23
C LEU A 74 0.11 -7.13 10.11
N THR A 75 -0.42 -7.31 11.31
CA THR A 75 -0.12 -8.50 12.11
C THR A 75 -0.72 -9.74 11.45
N ALA A 76 -0.25 -10.94 11.80
CA ALA A 76 -0.79 -12.19 11.28
C ALA A 76 -2.32 -12.30 11.47
N ARG A 77 -2.84 -11.84 12.61
CA ARG A 77 -4.27 -11.82 12.91
C ARG A 77 -5.03 -10.83 12.02
N GLU A 78 -4.49 -9.65 11.79
CA GLU A 78 -5.10 -8.65 10.91
C GLU A 78 -5.08 -9.11 9.46
N LEU A 79 -4.03 -9.79 9.01
CA LEU A 79 -3.94 -10.36 7.67
C LEU A 79 -5.00 -11.47 7.48
N GLU A 80 -5.21 -12.30 8.48
CA GLU A 80 -6.29 -13.29 8.47
C GLU A 80 -7.67 -12.59 8.39
N GLY A 81 -7.91 -11.59 9.23
CA GLY A 81 -9.15 -10.80 9.19
C GLY A 81 -9.36 -10.10 7.85
N TYR A 82 -8.30 -9.63 7.20
CA TYR A 82 -8.37 -9.05 5.86
C TYR A 82 -8.79 -10.10 4.81
N LYS A 83 -8.20 -11.30 4.84
CA LYS A 83 -8.55 -12.42 3.93
C LYS A 83 -9.98 -12.90 4.14
N ASN A 84 -10.41 -13.00 5.38
CA ASN A 84 -11.78 -13.34 5.73
C ASN A 84 -12.76 -12.27 5.22
N GLY A 85 -12.42 -10.98 5.41
CA GLY A 85 -13.21 -9.86 4.89
C GLY A 85 -13.37 -9.88 3.37
N LEU A 86 -12.31 -10.22 2.63
CA LEU A 86 -12.35 -10.42 1.18
C LEU A 86 -13.27 -11.62 0.80
N THR A 87 -13.18 -12.71 1.54
CA THR A 87 -14.03 -13.89 1.32
C THR A 87 -15.50 -13.56 1.56
N ILE A 88 -15.81 -12.82 2.63
CA ILE A 88 -17.17 -12.35 2.94
C ILE A 88 -17.67 -11.41 1.83
N PHE A 89 -16.81 -10.50 1.35
CA PHE A 89 -17.14 -9.59 0.26
C PHE A 89 -17.56 -10.34 -1.00
N ARG A 90 -16.75 -11.32 -1.43
CA ARG A 90 -17.06 -12.16 -2.59
C ARG A 90 -18.39 -12.90 -2.42
N GLY A 91 -18.59 -13.56 -1.28
CA GLY A 91 -19.83 -14.27 -1.00
C GLY A 91 -21.06 -13.36 -1.02
N LEU A 92 -20.95 -12.15 -0.46
CA LEU A 92 -22.02 -11.16 -0.47
C LEU A 92 -22.37 -10.73 -1.90
N VAL A 93 -21.37 -10.46 -2.75
CA VAL A 93 -21.56 -10.07 -4.14
C VAL A 93 -22.24 -11.21 -4.93
N GLU A 94 -21.69 -12.42 -4.84
CA GLU A 94 -22.22 -13.59 -5.54
C GLU A 94 -23.66 -13.91 -5.12
N GLN A 95 -23.98 -13.80 -3.83
CA GLN A 95 -25.35 -14.01 -3.32
C GLN A 95 -26.33 -12.92 -3.77
N THR A 96 -25.86 -11.69 -3.88
CA THR A 96 -26.72 -10.53 -4.20
C THR A 96 -27.00 -10.43 -5.69
N PHE A 97 -25.96 -10.62 -6.52
CA PHE A 97 -26.03 -10.32 -7.96
C PHE A 97 -25.95 -11.58 -8.83
N LEU A 98 -25.72 -12.77 -8.24
CA LEU A 98 -25.52 -14.04 -8.96
C LEU A 98 -24.40 -13.98 -10.00
N LYS A 99 -23.46 -13.07 -9.80
CA LYS A 99 -22.30 -12.82 -10.66
C LYS A 99 -21.08 -12.49 -9.80
N PRO A 100 -19.86 -12.80 -10.26
CA PRO A 100 -18.66 -12.36 -9.57
C PRO A 100 -18.49 -10.84 -9.70
N TYR A 101 -17.74 -10.25 -8.78
CA TYR A 101 -17.53 -8.79 -8.70
C TYR A 101 -16.96 -8.20 -10.01
N GLU A 102 -16.07 -8.91 -10.66
CA GLU A 102 -15.41 -8.52 -11.92
C GLU A 102 -16.37 -8.43 -13.12
N ALA A 103 -17.52 -9.09 -13.02
CA ALA A 103 -18.55 -9.07 -14.06
C ALA A 103 -19.65 -8.02 -13.81
N LEU A 104 -19.54 -7.24 -12.74
CA LEU A 104 -20.47 -6.14 -12.45
C LEU A 104 -20.09 -4.88 -13.22
N ASP A 105 -21.09 -4.10 -13.61
CA ASP A 105 -20.87 -2.75 -14.13
C ASP A 105 -20.41 -1.79 -13.04
N PHE A 106 -19.83 -0.67 -13.45
CA PHE A 106 -19.21 0.31 -12.56
C PHE A 106 -20.18 0.87 -11.50
N ASP A 107 -21.42 1.14 -11.85
CA ASP A 107 -22.41 1.69 -10.91
C ASP A 107 -22.78 0.67 -9.84
N THR A 108 -22.94 -0.60 -10.22
CA THR A 108 -23.21 -1.71 -9.31
C THR A 108 -21.98 -1.97 -8.41
N GLN A 109 -20.77 -1.89 -8.95
CA GLN A 109 -19.54 -1.96 -8.15
C GLN A 109 -19.49 -0.87 -7.09
N ASN A 110 -19.73 0.38 -7.45
CA ASN A 110 -19.76 1.51 -6.52
C ASN A 110 -20.85 1.37 -5.45
N TYR A 111 -22.05 0.96 -5.84
CA TYR A 111 -23.13 0.69 -4.88
C TYR A 111 -22.72 -0.37 -3.85
N THR A 112 -22.10 -1.44 -4.32
CA THR A 112 -21.61 -2.52 -3.45
C THR A 112 -20.55 -2.02 -2.48
N ILE A 113 -19.60 -1.21 -2.95
CA ILE A 113 -18.55 -0.59 -2.14
C ILE A 113 -19.15 0.27 -1.03
N GLN A 114 -20.07 1.15 -1.37
CA GLN A 114 -20.70 2.05 -0.39
C GLN A 114 -21.39 1.28 0.74
N ARG A 115 -22.09 0.21 0.41
CA ARG A 115 -22.73 -0.65 1.42
C ARG A 115 -21.70 -1.39 2.28
N ALA A 116 -20.67 -1.95 1.66
CA ALA A 116 -19.66 -2.74 2.34
C ALA A 116 -18.75 -1.90 3.26
N LEU A 117 -18.48 -0.63 2.93
CA LEU A 117 -17.66 0.28 3.75
C LEU A 117 -18.24 0.50 5.15
N GLY A 118 -19.56 0.57 5.28
CA GLY A 118 -20.25 0.73 6.56
C GLY A 118 -20.44 -0.56 7.35
N HIS A 119 -20.05 -1.72 6.79
CA HIS A 119 -20.30 -3.00 7.43
C HIS A 119 -19.41 -3.19 8.67
N PRO A 120 -19.94 -3.73 9.79
CA PRO A 120 -19.12 -4.09 10.94
C PRO A 120 -18.26 -5.32 10.67
N GLY A 121 -17.26 -5.57 11.53
CA GLY A 121 -16.44 -6.77 11.49
C GLY A 121 -15.41 -6.79 10.35
N GLU A 122 -15.05 -7.99 9.90
CA GLU A 122 -13.94 -8.24 8.97
C GLU A 122 -14.20 -7.68 7.57
N LEU A 123 -15.43 -7.71 7.08
CA LEU A 123 -15.80 -7.08 5.80
C LEU A 123 -15.51 -5.57 5.84
N GLY A 124 -15.99 -4.87 6.86
CA GLY A 124 -15.72 -3.44 7.00
C GLY A 124 -14.24 -3.15 7.24
N PHE A 125 -13.51 -4.02 7.94
CA PHE A 125 -12.06 -3.90 8.10
C PHE A 125 -11.35 -3.99 6.74
N PHE A 126 -11.65 -5.00 5.93
CA PHE A 126 -11.14 -5.17 4.57
C PHE A 126 -11.40 -3.93 3.71
N MET A 127 -12.64 -3.44 3.69
CA MET A 127 -13.04 -2.30 2.89
C MET A 127 -12.34 -1.00 3.32
N ARG A 128 -12.28 -0.73 4.62
CA ARG A 128 -11.59 0.47 5.15
C ARG A 128 -10.11 0.45 4.88
N LYS A 129 -9.44 -0.72 5.01
CA LYS A 129 -8.00 -0.84 4.69
C LYS A 129 -7.74 -0.52 3.22
N ASN A 130 -8.53 -1.06 2.29
CA ASN A 130 -8.37 -0.76 0.87
C ASN A 130 -8.61 0.71 0.55
N ARG A 131 -9.63 1.33 1.14
CA ARG A 131 -9.88 2.77 0.98
C ARG A 131 -8.71 3.60 1.52
N ASP A 132 -8.28 3.33 2.74
CA ASP A 132 -7.26 4.13 3.41
C ASP A 132 -5.90 4.01 2.72
N TRP A 133 -5.55 2.82 2.23
CA TRP A 133 -4.33 2.61 1.46
C TRP A 133 -4.40 3.22 0.07
N SER A 134 -5.55 3.16 -0.61
CA SER A 134 -5.73 3.83 -1.90
C SER A 134 -5.56 5.35 -1.78
N LEU A 135 -6.13 5.95 -0.73
CA LEU A 135 -5.96 7.38 -0.43
C LEU A 135 -4.50 7.72 -0.09
N ARG A 136 -3.85 6.91 0.75
CA ARG A 136 -2.43 7.12 1.08
C ARG A 136 -1.55 7.05 -0.16
N HIS A 137 -1.76 6.04 -1.02
CA HIS A 137 -1.02 5.93 -2.29
C HIS A 137 -1.20 7.19 -3.14
N PHE A 138 -2.43 7.66 -3.33
CA PHE A 138 -2.70 8.90 -4.05
C PHE A 138 -1.97 10.11 -3.45
N MET A 139 -1.97 10.21 -2.13
CA MET A 139 -1.31 11.31 -1.40
C MET A 139 0.22 11.27 -1.51
N THR A 140 0.84 10.16 -1.95
CA THR A 140 2.28 10.07 -2.21
C THR A 140 2.67 10.56 -3.60
N SER A 141 1.70 10.87 -4.48
CA SER A 141 2.01 11.40 -5.80
C SER A 141 2.65 12.79 -5.70
N GLU A 142 3.68 13.03 -6.50
CA GLU A 142 4.38 14.32 -6.54
C GLU A 142 3.41 15.47 -6.82
N ARG A 143 2.49 15.25 -7.76
CA ARG A 143 1.49 16.26 -8.12
C ARG A 143 0.59 16.63 -6.95
N TYR A 144 0.09 15.65 -6.21
CA TYR A 144 -0.72 15.93 -5.02
C TYR A 144 0.06 16.73 -3.98
N MET A 145 1.31 16.32 -3.73
CA MET A 145 2.15 16.98 -2.73
C MET A 145 2.49 18.43 -3.12
N THR A 146 2.82 18.68 -4.39
CA THR A 146 3.23 20.02 -4.84
C THR A 146 2.05 20.95 -5.08
N GLU A 147 1.00 20.51 -5.77
CA GLU A 147 -0.13 21.36 -6.15
C GLU A 147 -1.15 21.58 -5.00
N PHE A 148 -1.37 20.59 -4.16
CA PHE A 148 -2.40 20.67 -3.10
C PHE A 148 -1.83 20.91 -1.71
N LEU A 149 -0.63 20.41 -1.41
CA LEU A 149 -0.01 20.57 -0.10
C LEU A 149 1.09 21.64 -0.10
N ASN A 150 1.40 22.28 -1.24
CA ASN A 150 2.51 23.22 -1.40
C ASN A 150 3.83 22.65 -0.88
N TYR A 151 4.03 21.34 -1.03
CA TYR A 151 5.24 20.68 -0.58
C TYR A 151 6.42 21.09 -1.46
N GLU A 152 7.50 21.55 -0.84
CA GLU A 152 8.75 21.90 -1.49
C GLU A 152 9.82 20.90 -1.04
N PHE A 153 10.33 20.09 -1.98
CA PHE A 153 11.44 19.18 -1.70
C PHE A 153 12.74 20.00 -1.53
N ILE A 154 13.32 19.99 -0.34
CA ILE A 154 14.48 20.80 0.05
C ILE A 154 14.17 22.30 -0.10
N PRO A 155 13.43 22.89 0.84
CA PRO A 155 13.18 24.33 0.83
C PRO A 155 14.50 25.11 0.93
N ASN A 156 14.83 25.87 -0.10
CA ASN A 156 16.04 26.72 -0.13
C ASN A 156 15.97 27.90 0.84
N ARG A 157 14.88 28.02 1.59
CA ARG A 157 14.62 29.12 2.53
C ARG A 157 14.09 28.56 3.85
N HIS A 158 14.65 29.05 4.93
CA HIS A 158 14.10 28.83 6.25
C HIS A 158 13.10 29.95 6.55
N LEU A 159 11.83 29.67 6.40
CA LEU A 159 10.75 30.53 6.87
C LEU A 159 10.56 30.25 8.37
N GLY A 160 11.36 30.92 9.21
CA GLY A 160 11.14 30.89 10.65
C GLY A 160 9.82 31.58 10.98
N CYS A 161 9.02 31.00 11.84
CA CYS A 161 7.77 31.52 12.40
C CYS A 161 6.81 32.12 11.36
N VAL A 162 5.90 31.30 10.85
CA VAL A 162 4.69 31.79 10.18
C VAL A 162 3.77 32.33 11.25
N THR A 163 3.46 33.62 11.21
CA THR A 163 2.37 34.21 12.02
C THR A 163 1.05 33.56 11.56
N VAL A 164 0.41 32.83 12.46
CA VAL A 164 -0.92 32.25 12.30
C VAL A 164 -1.95 33.35 12.40
#